data_25f603a45103b7131900ab41a86fa270
#
_entry.id   25f603a45103b7131900ab41a86fa270
#
_cell.length_a   1.000
_cell.length_b   1.000
_cell.length_c   1.000
_cell.angle_alpha   90.00
_cell.angle_beta   90.00
_cell.angle_gamma   90.00
#
_symmetry.space_group_name_H-M   'P 1'
#
loop_
_entity.id
_entity.type
_entity.pdbx_description
1 polymer ?
#
loop_
_entity_poly.entity_id
_entity_poly.type
_entity_poly.pdbx_seq_one_letter_code
_entity_poly.pdbx_strand_id
1 'polypeptide(L)'
;VRQLEHLIASLGAAGVTEVVLAIGFKPEPFFEAFPDGVCAGIALHYAVEPEPLDTAGAIAFAARHAGVSDTFIVMNGDIMCDVDLSKLVAFHKSQGAEGTLHLTPVADPSQYGVVETDDKGWVKRFVEKPAPGETVSNLVNAGTYVLEPSVISRIPEGQRLSIERVVFPAMVADGTLAAMPTDDYWIDTGLPSTYLRANLDLIDGTRSRILASVGPQAHVHSSASVTHSVIGEAAIVEEGCVIIDSVVLPGAHIGARVRLERSLVMGSIGAEASLVDCVVGADAHVAPFSQLANAKVPDPEAAV
;
A
#
# COMPACT_ATOMS: atom_id res chain seq x y z
N VAL A 1 9.01 0.94 -10.59
CA VAL A 1 7.54 1.22 -10.60
C VAL A 1 7.12 1.60 -9.20
N ARG A 2 6.39 2.69 -9.04
CA ARG A 2 5.87 3.12 -7.73
C ARG A 2 4.70 2.24 -7.32
N GLN A 3 4.47 2.05 -6.03
CA GLN A 3 3.33 1.27 -5.51
C GLN A 3 2.00 1.75 -6.08
N LEU A 4 1.78 3.06 -6.11
CA LEU A 4 0.58 3.66 -6.66
C LEU A 4 0.34 3.29 -8.15
N GLU A 5 1.39 3.16 -8.95
CA GLU A 5 1.29 2.74 -10.36
C GLU A 5 0.75 1.30 -10.48
N HIS A 6 1.10 0.41 -9.56
CA HIS A 6 0.55 -0.94 -9.51
C HIS A 6 -0.94 -0.93 -9.18
N LEU A 7 -1.36 -0.14 -8.19
CA LEU A 7 -2.76 -0.02 -7.79
C LEU A 7 -3.61 0.57 -8.94
N ILE A 8 -3.14 1.66 -9.55
CA ILE A 8 -3.86 2.31 -10.65
C ILE A 8 -3.94 1.38 -11.88
N ALA A 9 -2.87 0.64 -12.19
CA ALA A 9 -2.90 -0.33 -13.29
C ALA A 9 -3.92 -1.46 -13.05
N SER A 10 -4.11 -1.92 -11.81
CA SER A 10 -5.14 -2.91 -11.49
C SER A 10 -6.55 -2.36 -11.64
N LEU A 11 -6.77 -1.09 -11.26
CA LEU A 11 -8.03 -0.38 -11.49
C LEU A 11 -8.34 -0.24 -12.99
N GLY A 12 -7.34 0.12 -13.80
CA GLY A 12 -7.49 0.20 -15.26
C GLY A 12 -7.85 -1.12 -15.91
N ALA A 13 -7.28 -2.23 -15.44
CA ALA A 13 -7.62 -3.57 -15.92
C ALA A 13 -9.09 -3.94 -15.62
N ALA A 14 -9.69 -3.35 -14.59
CA ALA A 14 -11.11 -3.50 -14.26
C ALA A 14 -12.03 -2.49 -14.97
N GLY A 15 -11.49 -1.65 -15.86
CA GLY A 15 -12.26 -0.68 -16.65
C GLY A 15 -12.45 0.68 -16.00
N VAL A 16 -11.74 0.98 -14.91
CA VAL A 16 -11.72 2.31 -14.28
C VAL A 16 -10.99 3.30 -15.21
N THR A 17 -11.58 4.45 -15.44
CA THR A 17 -11.03 5.51 -16.33
C THR A 17 -10.54 6.74 -15.60
N GLU A 18 -11.00 6.94 -14.37
CA GLU A 18 -10.64 8.07 -13.52
C GLU A 18 -10.38 7.61 -12.10
N VAL A 19 -9.37 8.20 -11.45
CA VAL A 19 -9.00 7.93 -10.06
C VAL A 19 -8.88 9.24 -9.30
N VAL A 20 -9.47 9.32 -8.13
CA VAL A 20 -9.31 10.43 -7.21
C VAL A 20 -8.36 10.03 -6.09
N LEU A 21 -7.25 10.73 -5.96
CA LEU A 21 -6.30 10.54 -4.87
C LEU A 21 -6.71 11.45 -3.70
N ALA A 22 -7.20 10.84 -2.62
CA ALA A 22 -7.42 11.52 -1.34
C ALA A 22 -6.07 11.66 -0.63
N ILE A 23 -5.58 12.89 -0.43
CA ILE A 23 -4.25 13.17 0.10
C ILE A 23 -4.35 14.05 1.33
N GLY A 24 -4.04 13.47 2.50
CA GLY A 24 -4.06 14.20 3.79
C GLY A 24 -2.70 14.75 4.21
N PHE A 25 -1.59 14.37 3.53
CA PHE A 25 -0.23 14.77 3.93
C PHE A 25 0.71 14.82 2.73
N LYS A 26 1.51 15.91 2.61
CA LYS A 26 2.54 16.13 1.58
C LYS A 26 2.07 15.79 0.16
N PRO A 27 1.20 16.59 -0.44
CA PRO A 27 0.68 16.33 -1.78
C PRO A 27 1.73 16.54 -2.90
N GLU A 28 2.79 17.33 -2.65
CA GLU A 28 3.80 17.73 -3.63
C GLU A 28 4.45 16.52 -4.33
N PRO A 29 4.87 15.45 -3.63
CA PRO A 29 5.47 14.28 -4.28
C PRO A 29 4.53 13.59 -5.28
N PHE A 30 3.21 13.68 -5.09
CA PHE A 30 2.24 13.13 -6.04
C PHE A 30 2.14 13.99 -7.29
N PHE A 31 2.13 15.32 -7.15
CA PHE A 31 2.13 16.25 -8.29
C PHE A 31 3.42 16.13 -9.10
N GLU A 32 4.57 16.00 -8.45
CA GLU A 32 5.86 15.78 -9.10
C GLU A 32 5.94 14.43 -9.80
N ALA A 33 5.31 13.41 -9.21
CA ALA A 33 5.31 12.06 -9.76
C ALA A 33 4.44 11.92 -11.01
N PHE A 34 3.34 12.68 -11.09
CA PHE A 34 2.35 12.62 -12.17
C PHE A 34 1.96 14.03 -12.62
N PRO A 35 2.91 14.79 -13.20
CA PRO A 35 2.69 16.20 -13.54
C PRO A 35 1.60 16.41 -14.58
N ASP A 36 1.36 15.44 -15.45
CA ASP A 36 0.33 15.47 -16.48
C ASP A 36 -1.05 14.99 -15.96
N GLY A 37 -1.17 14.67 -14.68
CA GLY A 37 -2.40 14.13 -14.11
C GLY A 37 -2.82 12.78 -14.72
N VAL A 38 -1.85 11.95 -15.16
CA VAL A 38 -2.13 10.64 -15.77
C VAL A 38 -1.20 9.58 -15.21
N CYS A 39 -1.74 8.42 -14.87
CA CYS A 39 -0.97 7.25 -14.47
C CYS A 39 -1.53 6.01 -15.17
N ALA A 40 -0.67 5.21 -15.81
CA ALA A 40 -1.05 3.99 -16.54
C ALA A 40 -2.22 4.22 -17.55
N GLY A 41 -2.33 5.43 -18.12
CA GLY A 41 -3.40 5.79 -19.05
C GLY A 41 -4.72 6.21 -18.38
N ILE A 42 -4.76 6.33 -17.07
CA ILE A 42 -5.93 6.71 -16.27
C ILE A 42 -5.77 8.15 -15.80
N ALA A 43 -6.83 8.94 -15.89
CA ALA A 43 -6.86 10.32 -15.40
C ALA A 43 -6.82 10.34 -13.87
N LEU A 44 -5.96 11.20 -13.31
CA LEU A 44 -5.81 11.41 -11.87
C LEU A 44 -6.40 12.76 -11.47
N HIS A 45 -7.24 12.73 -10.46
CA HIS A 45 -7.74 13.93 -9.77
C HIS A 45 -7.18 13.94 -8.35
N TYR A 46 -6.91 15.12 -7.81
CA TYR A 46 -6.31 15.27 -6.49
C TYR A 46 -7.29 15.95 -5.54
N ALA A 47 -7.71 15.24 -4.52
CA ALA A 47 -8.51 15.77 -3.42
C ALA A 47 -7.60 15.96 -2.19
N VAL A 48 -7.01 17.16 -2.06
CA VAL A 48 -6.13 17.50 -0.95
C VAL A 48 -6.97 17.90 0.26
N GLU A 49 -6.89 17.12 1.33
CA GLU A 49 -7.62 17.37 2.56
C GLU A 49 -7.06 18.64 3.25
N PRO A 50 -7.91 19.56 3.70
CA PRO A 50 -7.46 20.75 4.43
C PRO A 50 -6.87 20.40 5.81
N GLU A 51 -7.30 19.29 6.37
CA GLU A 51 -6.82 18.65 7.60
C GLU A 51 -7.12 17.14 7.52
N PRO A 52 -6.41 16.26 8.26
CA PRO A 52 -6.66 14.82 8.22
C PRO A 52 -8.08 14.46 8.64
N LEU A 53 -8.86 13.89 7.73
CA LEU A 53 -10.27 13.56 7.92
C LEU A 53 -10.54 12.11 8.35
N ASP A 54 -9.50 11.29 8.53
CA ASP A 54 -9.61 9.86 8.76
C ASP A 54 -10.29 9.14 7.56
N THR A 55 -10.43 7.81 7.59
CA THR A 55 -10.80 7.01 6.41
C THR A 55 -12.15 7.39 5.80
N ALA A 56 -13.21 7.49 6.58
CA ALA A 56 -14.53 7.88 6.05
C ALA A 56 -14.58 9.33 5.58
N GLY A 57 -13.99 10.24 6.36
CA GLY A 57 -13.96 11.66 6.01
C GLY A 57 -13.21 11.90 4.71
N ALA A 58 -12.06 11.25 4.51
CA ALA A 58 -11.28 11.31 3.28
C ALA A 58 -12.05 10.78 2.06
N ILE A 59 -12.69 9.62 2.20
CA ILE A 59 -13.53 9.02 1.14
C ILE A 59 -14.66 9.98 0.74
N ALA A 60 -15.41 10.50 1.72
CA ALA A 60 -16.53 11.40 1.43
C ALA A 60 -16.07 12.74 0.85
N PHE A 61 -14.94 13.28 1.31
CA PHE A 61 -14.34 14.49 0.78
C PHE A 61 -13.95 14.31 -0.69
N ALA A 62 -13.21 13.24 -0.98
CA ALA A 62 -12.76 12.93 -2.34
C ALA A 62 -13.96 12.67 -3.29
N ALA A 63 -14.95 11.89 -2.84
CA ALA A 63 -16.14 11.58 -3.63
C ALA A 63 -16.98 12.84 -3.95
N ARG A 64 -17.17 13.74 -2.98
CA ARG A 64 -17.86 15.03 -3.21
C ARG A 64 -17.06 15.94 -4.12
N HIS A 65 -15.75 16.01 -3.93
CA HIS A 65 -14.85 16.82 -4.77
C HIS A 65 -14.92 16.40 -6.25
N ALA A 66 -14.98 15.11 -6.51
CA ALA A 66 -15.08 14.56 -7.85
C ALA A 66 -16.50 14.45 -8.40
N GLY A 67 -17.53 14.77 -7.61
CA GLY A 67 -18.94 14.63 -8.01
C GLY A 67 -19.36 13.20 -8.29
N VAL A 68 -18.86 12.24 -7.49
CA VAL A 68 -19.17 10.80 -7.64
C VAL A 68 -20.68 10.58 -7.52
N SER A 69 -21.29 10.01 -8.55
CA SER A 69 -22.74 9.75 -8.65
C SER A 69 -23.09 8.28 -8.93
N ASP A 70 -22.11 7.46 -9.25
CA ASP A 70 -22.25 6.04 -9.54
C ASP A 70 -21.49 5.18 -8.55
N THR A 71 -21.69 3.85 -8.59
CA THR A 71 -20.91 2.86 -7.82
C THR A 71 -19.40 3.12 -8.01
N PHE A 72 -18.64 3.18 -6.96
CA PHE A 72 -17.22 3.47 -7.01
C PHE A 72 -16.37 2.49 -6.19
N ILE A 73 -15.09 2.38 -6.54
CA ILE A 73 -14.11 1.55 -5.83
C ILE A 73 -13.26 2.46 -4.94
N VAL A 74 -13.02 2.01 -3.73
CA VAL A 74 -12.06 2.59 -2.80
C VAL A 74 -10.94 1.60 -2.54
N MET A 75 -9.70 2.06 -2.59
CA MET A 75 -8.52 1.25 -2.25
C MET A 75 -7.59 2.03 -1.32
N ASN A 76 -7.14 1.39 -0.26
CA ASN A 76 -6.09 1.93 0.59
C ASN A 76 -4.77 1.98 -0.19
N GLY A 77 -4.08 3.12 -0.14
CA GLY A 77 -2.87 3.38 -0.92
C GLY A 77 -1.63 2.58 -0.48
N ASP A 78 -1.67 2.00 0.71
CA ASP A 78 -0.60 1.19 1.31
C ASP A 78 -0.86 -0.34 1.23
N ILE A 79 -1.92 -0.77 0.56
CA ILE A 79 -2.22 -2.18 0.32
C ILE A 79 -1.76 -2.59 -1.09
N MET A 80 -1.12 -3.74 -1.18
CA MET A 80 -0.89 -4.41 -2.47
C MET A 80 -1.65 -5.72 -2.52
N CYS A 81 -2.53 -5.87 -3.50
CA CYS A 81 -3.32 -7.09 -3.68
C CYS A 81 -3.54 -7.40 -5.17
N ASP A 82 -3.85 -8.66 -5.44
CA ASP A 82 -4.14 -9.18 -6.79
C ASP A 82 -5.62 -9.54 -6.95
N VAL A 83 -6.51 -8.95 -6.13
CA VAL A 83 -7.95 -9.17 -6.21
C VAL A 83 -8.50 -8.83 -7.59
N ASP A 84 -9.37 -9.69 -8.12
CA ASP A 84 -10.14 -9.44 -9.34
C ASP A 84 -11.26 -8.41 -9.04
N LEU A 85 -10.96 -7.13 -9.30
CA LEU A 85 -11.89 -6.04 -9.06
C LEU A 85 -13.19 -6.19 -9.87
N SER A 86 -13.14 -6.78 -11.06
CA SER A 86 -14.33 -7.00 -11.88
C SER A 86 -15.27 -8.01 -11.20
N LYS A 87 -14.72 -9.06 -10.58
CA LYS A 87 -15.50 -10.02 -9.79
C LYS A 87 -16.08 -9.37 -8.53
N LEU A 88 -15.29 -8.54 -7.85
CA LEU A 88 -15.76 -7.82 -6.66
C LEU A 88 -16.95 -6.90 -6.99
N VAL A 89 -16.85 -6.14 -8.08
CA VAL A 89 -17.96 -5.28 -8.56
C VAL A 89 -19.17 -6.10 -8.99
N ALA A 90 -18.97 -7.23 -9.69
CA ALA A 90 -20.06 -8.11 -10.08
C ALA A 90 -20.77 -8.73 -8.87
N PHE A 91 -20.01 -9.16 -7.86
CA PHE A 91 -20.56 -9.66 -6.59
C PHE A 91 -21.36 -8.56 -5.89
N HIS A 92 -20.82 -7.35 -5.74
CA HIS A 92 -21.50 -6.19 -5.14
C HIS A 92 -22.87 -5.95 -5.79
N LYS A 93 -22.90 -5.86 -7.12
CA LYS A 93 -24.14 -5.64 -7.88
C LYS A 93 -25.13 -6.80 -7.70
N SER A 94 -24.66 -8.04 -7.65
CA SER A 94 -25.52 -9.22 -7.47
C SER A 94 -26.17 -9.26 -6.09
N GLN A 95 -25.49 -8.75 -5.06
CA GLN A 95 -26.01 -8.63 -3.70
C GLN A 95 -27.01 -7.47 -3.56
N GLY A 96 -26.92 -6.43 -4.39
CA GLY A 96 -27.63 -5.17 -4.19
C GLY A 96 -27.25 -4.48 -2.86
N ALA A 97 -26.01 -4.64 -2.46
CA ALA A 97 -25.48 -4.08 -1.23
C ALA A 97 -25.19 -2.58 -1.38
N GLU A 98 -25.23 -1.84 -0.26
CA GLU A 98 -24.79 -0.45 -0.23
C GLU A 98 -23.26 -0.35 -0.18
N GLY A 99 -22.61 -1.34 0.42
CA GLY A 99 -21.15 -1.49 0.41
C GLY A 99 -20.75 -2.96 0.37
N THR A 100 -19.61 -3.23 -0.24
CA THR A 100 -18.99 -4.56 -0.28
C THR A 100 -17.52 -4.45 0.06
N LEU A 101 -17.08 -5.24 1.04
CA LEU A 101 -15.68 -5.34 1.45
C LEU A 101 -15.01 -6.49 0.70
N HIS A 102 -13.78 -6.29 0.27
CA HIS A 102 -12.87 -7.39 -0.01
C HIS A 102 -12.26 -7.90 1.30
N LEU A 103 -12.26 -9.21 1.50
CA LEU A 103 -11.65 -9.86 2.66
C LEU A 103 -10.52 -10.78 2.24
N THR A 104 -9.50 -10.87 3.09
CA THR A 104 -8.37 -11.79 2.93
C THR A 104 -8.13 -12.55 4.24
N PRO A 105 -7.73 -13.85 4.20
CA PRO A 105 -7.33 -14.57 5.40
C PRO A 105 -5.91 -14.17 5.83
N VAL A 106 -5.71 -13.96 7.12
CA VAL A 106 -4.40 -13.70 7.72
C VAL A 106 -4.11 -14.63 8.87
N ALA A 107 -2.83 -14.87 9.16
CA ALA A 107 -2.42 -15.73 10.27
C ALA A 107 -2.69 -15.08 11.65
N ASP A 108 -2.47 -13.77 11.76
CA ASP A 108 -2.76 -13.00 12.98
C ASP A 108 -3.66 -11.80 12.61
N PRO A 109 -4.96 -11.86 12.95
CA PRO A 109 -5.91 -10.80 12.62
C PRO A 109 -5.92 -9.64 13.63
N SER A 110 -5.15 -9.68 14.72
CA SER A 110 -5.23 -8.74 15.84
C SER A 110 -4.96 -7.27 15.48
N GLN A 111 -4.30 -7.01 14.35
CA GLN A 111 -3.95 -5.66 13.90
C GLN A 111 -4.93 -5.08 12.88
N TYR A 112 -5.95 -5.84 12.48
CA TYR A 112 -6.87 -5.50 11.40
C TYR A 112 -8.33 -5.51 11.84
N GLY A 113 -9.20 -5.02 10.98
CA GLY A 113 -10.64 -5.17 11.14
C GLY A 113 -11.08 -6.58 10.77
N VAL A 114 -11.51 -7.37 11.73
CA VAL A 114 -11.99 -8.74 11.52
C VAL A 114 -13.46 -8.75 11.14
N VAL A 115 -13.79 -9.56 10.13
CA VAL A 115 -15.13 -9.63 9.56
C VAL A 115 -15.69 -11.05 9.65
N GLU A 116 -16.91 -11.16 10.13
CA GLU A 116 -17.69 -12.40 10.14
C GLU A 116 -18.87 -12.24 9.19
N THR A 117 -19.08 -13.21 8.29
CA THR A 117 -20.15 -13.19 7.29
C THR A 117 -21.09 -14.39 7.47
N ASP A 118 -22.29 -14.29 6.92
CA ASP A 118 -23.13 -15.45 6.69
C ASP A 118 -22.76 -16.17 5.37
N ASP A 119 -23.41 -17.31 5.11
CA ASP A 119 -23.19 -18.13 3.92
C ASP A 119 -23.51 -17.43 2.59
N LYS A 120 -24.21 -16.29 2.64
CA LYS A 120 -24.55 -15.47 1.48
C LYS A 120 -23.59 -14.28 1.28
N GLY A 121 -22.62 -14.10 2.18
CA GLY A 121 -21.66 -13.00 2.13
C GLY A 121 -22.16 -11.71 2.80
N TRP A 122 -23.26 -11.71 3.57
CA TRP A 122 -23.66 -10.55 4.36
C TRP A 122 -22.83 -10.47 5.64
N VAL A 123 -22.31 -9.29 5.95
CA VAL A 123 -21.52 -9.06 7.16
C VAL A 123 -22.44 -9.10 8.39
N LYS A 124 -22.10 -9.95 9.34
CA LYS A 124 -22.79 -10.09 10.62
C LYS A 124 -22.10 -9.36 11.75
N ARG A 125 -20.77 -9.27 11.67
CA ARG A 125 -19.96 -8.61 12.66
C ARG A 125 -18.72 -8.00 12.02
N PHE A 126 -18.37 -6.80 12.43
CA PHE A 126 -17.12 -6.11 12.10
C PHE A 126 -16.48 -5.66 13.41
N VAL A 127 -15.24 -6.09 13.68
CA VAL A 127 -14.50 -5.75 14.90
C VAL A 127 -13.13 -5.22 14.54
N GLU A 128 -12.93 -3.93 14.75
CA GLU A 128 -11.65 -3.26 14.48
C GLU A 128 -10.65 -3.57 15.57
N LYS A 129 -9.52 -4.22 15.21
CA LYS A 129 -8.42 -4.59 16.10
C LYS A 129 -8.89 -5.34 17.34
N PRO A 130 -9.43 -6.55 17.17
CA PRO A 130 -10.04 -7.31 18.26
C PRO A 130 -9.02 -7.68 19.36
N ALA A 131 -9.51 -7.79 20.59
CA ALA A 131 -8.73 -8.39 21.66
C ALA A 131 -8.52 -9.90 21.40
N PRO A 132 -7.47 -10.50 21.96
CA PRO A 132 -7.23 -11.94 21.81
C PRO A 132 -8.45 -12.78 22.23
N GLY A 133 -8.93 -13.62 21.30
CA GLY A 133 -10.11 -14.49 21.53
C GLY A 133 -11.47 -13.81 21.36
N GLU A 134 -11.51 -12.55 20.98
CA GLU A 134 -12.76 -11.81 20.74
C GLU A 134 -13.49 -12.23 19.46
N THR A 135 -12.76 -12.72 18.47
CA THR A 135 -13.27 -13.21 17.18
C THR A 135 -12.79 -14.62 16.89
N VAL A 136 -13.54 -15.37 16.08
CA VAL A 136 -13.18 -16.71 15.61
C VAL A 136 -12.75 -16.71 14.14
N SER A 137 -13.02 -15.60 13.42
CA SER A 137 -12.65 -15.43 12.01
C SER A 137 -11.20 -14.96 11.89
N ASN A 138 -10.52 -15.42 10.85
CA ASN A 138 -9.23 -14.89 10.41
C ASN A 138 -9.36 -14.05 9.13
N LEU A 139 -10.59 -13.81 8.67
CA LEU A 139 -10.87 -12.94 7.53
C LEU A 139 -10.84 -11.48 7.99
N VAL A 140 -9.97 -10.71 7.35
CA VAL A 140 -9.81 -9.29 7.67
C VAL A 140 -10.23 -8.40 6.51
N ASN A 141 -10.61 -7.19 6.83
CA ASN A 141 -10.82 -6.11 5.88
C ASN A 141 -9.52 -5.86 5.10
N ALA A 142 -9.54 -6.12 3.80
CA ALA A 142 -8.38 -6.05 2.92
C ALA A 142 -8.10 -4.63 2.38
N GLY A 143 -8.84 -3.61 2.81
CA GLY A 143 -8.64 -2.22 2.39
C GLY A 143 -9.09 -1.91 0.97
N THR A 144 -9.94 -2.76 0.39
CA THR A 144 -10.57 -2.54 -0.93
C THR A 144 -12.08 -2.68 -0.78
N TYR A 145 -12.82 -1.70 -1.27
CA TYR A 145 -14.27 -1.60 -1.14
C TYR A 145 -14.94 -1.27 -2.46
N VAL A 146 -16.16 -1.75 -2.66
CA VAL A 146 -17.10 -1.23 -3.65
C VAL A 146 -18.24 -0.58 -2.89
N LEU A 147 -18.51 0.69 -3.15
CA LEU A 147 -19.48 1.50 -2.42
C LEU A 147 -20.49 2.14 -3.37
N GLU A 148 -21.74 2.23 -2.92
CA GLU A 148 -22.75 3.06 -3.55
C GLU A 148 -22.65 4.52 -3.07
N PRO A 149 -23.04 5.52 -3.88
CA PRO A 149 -23.01 6.93 -3.50
C PRO A 149 -23.81 7.25 -2.23
N SER A 150 -24.81 6.43 -1.88
CA SER A 150 -25.60 6.57 -0.64
C SER A 150 -24.74 6.53 0.62
N VAL A 151 -23.62 5.79 0.61
CA VAL A 151 -22.65 5.73 1.73
C VAL A 151 -22.13 7.12 2.08
N ILE A 152 -21.95 8.01 1.09
CA ILE A 152 -21.46 9.38 1.32
C ILE A 152 -22.43 10.17 2.21
N SER A 153 -23.75 9.87 2.12
CA SER A 153 -24.77 10.53 2.94
C SER A 153 -24.70 10.13 4.41
N ARG A 154 -24.04 9.00 4.75
CA ARG A 154 -23.80 8.55 6.13
C ARG A 154 -22.67 9.32 6.80
N ILE A 155 -21.88 10.08 6.02
CA ILE A 155 -20.67 10.74 6.50
C ILE A 155 -20.89 12.26 6.46
N PRO A 156 -21.00 12.93 7.63
CA PRO A 156 -21.12 14.38 7.68
C PRO A 156 -19.94 15.08 7.02
N GLU A 157 -20.19 16.20 6.36
CA GLU A 157 -19.15 16.97 5.68
C GLU A 157 -18.16 17.58 6.66
N GLY A 158 -16.86 17.52 6.33
CA GLY A 158 -15.77 18.12 7.11
C GLY A 158 -15.52 17.45 8.47
N GLN A 159 -16.12 16.30 8.75
CA GLN A 159 -15.86 15.58 10.00
C GLN A 159 -14.75 14.53 9.82
N ARG A 160 -13.84 14.50 10.79
CA ARG A 160 -12.88 13.42 10.94
C ARG A 160 -13.59 12.16 11.45
N LEU A 161 -13.69 11.12 10.61
CA LEU A 161 -14.46 9.92 10.89
C LEU A 161 -13.80 8.67 10.30
N SER A 162 -13.71 7.59 11.09
CA SER A 162 -13.26 6.28 10.60
C SER A 162 -14.42 5.51 9.97
N ILE A 163 -14.20 4.95 8.78
CA ILE A 163 -15.18 4.11 8.10
C ILE A 163 -15.37 2.78 8.86
N GLU A 164 -14.28 2.23 9.39
CA GLU A 164 -14.23 0.95 10.09
C GLU A 164 -14.92 0.98 11.45
N ARG A 165 -14.82 2.12 12.14
CA ARG A 165 -15.35 2.27 13.51
C ARG A 165 -16.76 2.80 13.57
N VAL A 166 -17.22 3.48 12.52
CA VAL A 166 -18.52 4.17 12.55
C VAL A 166 -19.41 3.71 11.39
N VAL A 167 -18.95 3.81 10.14
CA VAL A 167 -19.81 3.61 8.97
C VAL A 167 -20.10 2.12 8.75
N PHE A 168 -19.07 1.28 8.73
CA PHE A 168 -19.27 -0.17 8.54
C PHE A 168 -20.13 -0.79 9.66
N PRO A 169 -19.91 -0.52 10.95
CA PRO A 169 -20.81 -1.01 12.00
C PRO A 169 -22.27 -0.56 11.83
N ALA A 170 -22.53 0.68 11.39
CA ALA A 170 -23.86 1.14 11.09
C ALA A 170 -24.49 0.39 9.91
N MET A 171 -23.72 0.16 8.83
CA MET A 171 -24.17 -0.61 7.68
C MET A 171 -24.43 -2.08 8.02
N VAL A 172 -23.65 -2.67 8.94
CA VAL A 172 -23.91 -4.02 9.48
C VAL A 172 -25.24 -4.06 10.22
N ALA A 173 -25.50 -3.07 11.07
CA ALA A 173 -26.78 -2.96 11.80
C ALA A 173 -27.98 -2.81 10.86
N ASP A 174 -27.81 -2.09 9.76
CA ASP A 174 -28.84 -1.90 8.72
C ASP A 174 -28.96 -3.10 7.77
N GLY A 175 -28.01 -4.06 7.81
CA GLY A 175 -27.99 -5.21 6.91
C GLY A 175 -27.65 -4.87 5.45
N THR A 176 -26.89 -3.78 5.22
CA THR A 176 -26.56 -3.26 3.88
C THR A 176 -25.08 -3.48 3.48
N LEU A 177 -24.26 -4.10 4.34
CA LEU A 177 -22.85 -4.40 4.09
C LEU A 177 -22.65 -5.88 3.73
N ALA A 178 -22.10 -6.12 2.54
CA ALA A 178 -21.67 -7.43 2.10
C ALA A 178 -20.14 -7.56 2.13
N ALA A 179 -19.61 -8.77 1.99
CA ALA A 179 -18.18 -8.98 1.86
C ALA A 179 -17.88 -10.22 0.99
N MET A 180 -16.80 -10.12 0.23
CA MET A 180 -16.29 -11.17 -0.65
C MET A 180 -14.90 -11.61 -0.18
N PRO A 181 -14.74 -12.79 0.42
CA PRO A 181 -13.43 -13.34 0.74
C PRO A 181 -12.73 -13.89 -0.49
N THR A 182 -11.42 -13.66 -0.58
CA THR A 182 -10.53 -14.30 -1.56
C THR A 182 -9.23 -14.71 -0.87
N ASP A 183 -8.47 -15.60 -1.49
CA ASP A 183 -7.12 -16.02 -1.10
C ASP A 183 -6.04 -15.52 -2.08
N ASP A 184 -6.38 -14.47 -2.84
CA ASP A 184 -5.43 -13.77 -3.70
C ASP A 184 -4.27 -13.16 -2.88
N TYR A 185 -3.15 -12.89 -3.56
CA TYR A 185 -2.05 -12.19 -2.92
C TYR A 185 -2.51 -10.88 -2.27
N TRP A 186 -2.12 -10.70 -1.03
CA TRP A 186 -2.41 -9.49 -0.26
C TRP A 186 -1.28 -9.19 0.74
N ILE A 187 -0.87 -7.94 0.82
CA ILE A 187 0.07 -7.45 1.84
C ILE A 187 -0.19 -5.97 2.15
N ASP A 188 -0.19 -5.67 3.45
CA ASP A 188 -0.14 -4.31 3.97
C ASP A 188 1.33 -3.85 4.00
N THR A 189 1.65 -2.79 3.26
CA THR A 189 3.01 -2.24 3.11
C THR A 189 3.29 -1.06 4.05
N GLY A 190 2.45 -0.82 5.04
CA GLY A 190 2.61 0.27 6.01
C GLY A 190 3.85 0.17 6.89
N LEU A 191 4.52 -0.99 6.93
CA LEU A 191 5.79 -1.17 7.64
C LEU A 191 6.96 -1.35 6.66
N PRO A 192 8.17 -0.86 6.98
CA PRO A 192 9.35 -1.05 6.13
C PRO A 192 9.65 -2.53 5.81
N SER A 193 9.44 -3.44 6.76
CA SER A 193 9.64 -4.87 6.57
C SER A 193 8.64 -5.48 5.57
N THR A 194 7.38 -5.11 5.64
CA THR A 194 6.37 -5.58 4.69
C THR A 194 6.51 -4.91 3.33
N TYR A 195 6.93 -3.64 3.28
CA TYR A 195 7.28 -2.96 2.03
C TYR A 195 8.47 -3.63 1.34
N LEU A 196 9.54 -3.99 2.09
CA LEU A 196 10.67 -4.74 1.57
C LEU A 196 10.20 -6.08 1.00
N ARG A 197 9.42 -6.84 1.77
CA ARG A 197 8.85 -8.12 1.34
C ARG A 197 8.02 -7.98 0.07
N ALA A 198 7.11 -7.02 -0.01
CA ALA A 198 6.29 -6.78 -1.20
C ALA A 198 7.12 -6.57 -2.47
N ASN A 199 8.27 -5.88 -2.35
CA ASN A 199 9.20 -5.70 -3.47
C ASN A 199 9.91 -7.01 -3.86
N LEU A 200 10.29 -7.86 -2.90
CA LEU A 200 10.90 -9.15 -3.19
C LEU A 200 9.87 -10.12 -3.81
N ASP A 201 8.64 -10.14 -3.30
CA ASP A 201 7.53 -10.94 -3.86
C ASP A 201 7.24 -10.60 -5.34
N LEU A 202 7.60 -9.39 -5.79
CA LEU A 202 7.47 -8.98 -7.21
C LEU A 202 8.53 -9.58 -8.12
N ILE A 203 9.70 -9.97 -7.60
CA ILE A 203 10.80 -10.52 -8.41
C ILE A 203 10.89 -12.04 -8.35
N ASP A 204 10.34 -12.68 -7.35
CA ASP A 204 10.38 -14.15 -7.18
C ASP A 204 9.14 -14.88 -7.71
N GLY A 205 8.17 -14.15 -8.26
CA GLY A 205 6.97 -14.71 -8.88
C GLY A 205 5.88 -15.13 -7.91
N THR A 206 5.93 -14.69 -6.67
CA THR A 206 4.85 -14.89 -5.69
C THR A 206 3.57 -14.19 -6.13
N ARG A 207 3.71 -13.07 -6.84
CA ARG A 207 2.59 -12.37 -7.48
C ARG A 207 2.39 -12.80 -8.93
N SER A 208 1.21 -12.48 -9.46
CA SER A 208 0.84 -12.71 -10.86
C SER A 208 1.74 -12.01 -11.90
N ARG A 209 2.54 -11.03 -11.46
CA ARG A 209 3.51 -10.28 -12.28
C ARG A 209 4.91 -10.43 -11.72
N ILE A 210 5.86 -10.77 -12.60
CA ILE A 210 7.29 -10.80 -12.29
C ILE A 210 7.91 -9.52 -12.86
N LEU A 211 8.60 -8.76 -12.03
CA LEU A 211 9.35 -7.59 -12.43
C LEU A 211 10.86 -7.88 -12.53
N ALA A 212 11.55 -7.08 -13.32
CA ALA A 212 13.01 -7.10 -13.35
C ALA A 212 13.57 -6.66 -11.99
N SER A 213 14.56 -7.39 -11.48
CA SER A 213 15.24 -7.05 -10.23
C SER A 213 16.10 -5.79 -10.33
N VAL A 214 16.50 -5.38 -11.55
CA VAL A 214 17.26 -4.16 -11.81
C VAL A 214 16.43 -3.23 -12.67
N GLY A 215 16.18 -2.03 -12.16
CA GLY A 215 15.40 -1.00 -12.82
C GLY A 215 16.14 -0.33 -13.99
N PRO A 216 15.42 0.41 -14.85
CA PRO A 216 16.02 1.13 -15.95
C PRO A 216 17.05 2.16 -15.44
N GLN A 217 18.09 2.41 -16.24
CA GLN A 217 19.17 3.35 -15.94
C GLN A 217 19.92 3.08 -14.61
N ALA A 218 19.67 1.98 -13.93
CA ALA A 218 20.46 1.58 -12.76
C ALA A 218 21.86 1.16 -13.21
N HIS A 219 22.88 1.58 -12.45
CA HIS A 219 24.26 1.25 -12.69
C HIS A 219 24.77 0.29 -11.62
N VAL A 220 24.88 -0.98 -11.96
CA VAL A 220 25.43 -2.02 -11.07
C VAL A 220 26.81 -2.41 -11.59
N HIS A 221 27.87 -2.18 -10.80
CA HIS A 221 29.23 -2.55 -11.18
C HIS A 221 29.36 -4.06 -11.38
N SER A 222 30.13 -4.49 -12.38
CA SER A 222 30.23 -5.90 -12.76
C SER A 222 30.82 -6.83 -11.69
N SER A 223 31.54 -6.28 -10.71
CA SER A 223 32.05 -7.02 -9.55
C SER A 223 31.10 -7.04 -8.35
N ALA A 224 29.96 -6.35 -8.43
CA ALA A 224 28.95 -6.39 -7.37
C ALA A 224 28.13 -7.69 -7.48
N SER A 225 27.80 -8.27 -6.32
CA SER A 225 26.91 -9.43 -6.20
C SER A 225 25.54 -8.96 -5.68
N VAL A 226 24.49 -9.16 -6.48
CA VAL A 226 23.11 -8.84 -6.12
C VAL A 226 22.31 -10.14 -6.13
N THR A 227 21.83 -10.55 -4.96
CA THR A 227 21.08 -11.79 -4.77
C THR A 227 19.74 -11.48 -4.16
N HIS A 228 18.64 -11.97 -4.77
CA HIS A 228 17.27 -11.82 -4.30
C HIS A 228 16.98 -10.39 -3.79
N SER A 229 17.28 -9.38 -4.63
CA SER A 229 17.25 -7.97 -4.25
C SER A 229 16.74 -7.11 -5.41
N VAL A 230 16.16 -5.96 -5.10
CA VAL A 230 15.67 -4.98 -6.08
C VAL A 230 16.62 -3.78 -6.10
N ILE A 231 17.08 -3.42 -7.30
CA ILE A 231 17.83 -2.18 -7.55
C ILE A 231 16.94 -1.26 -8.37
N GLY A 232 16.54 -0.15 -7.76
CA GLY A 232 15.64 0.83 -8.35
C GLY A 232 16.20 1.58 -9.55
N GLU A 233 15.31 2.28 -10.25
CA GLU A 233 15.68 3.13 -11.39
C GLU A 233 16.77 4.13 -11.04
N ALA A 234 17.77 4.31 -11.93
CA ALA A 234 18.89 5.23 -11.77
C ALA A 234 19.71 5.08 -10.47
N ALA A 235 19.53 3.99 -9.70
CA ALA A 235 20.36 3.70 -8.54
C ALA A 235 21.78 3.33 -8.97
N ILE A 236 22.77 3.65 -8.13
CA ILE A 236 24.18 3.38 -8.38
C ILE A 236 24.69 2.39 -7.34
N VAL A 237 25.26 1.28 -7.80
CA VAL A 237 25.94 0.27 -6.97
C VAL A 237 27.38 0.15 -7.44
N GLU A 238 28.31 0.56 -6.59
CA GLU A 238 29.73 0.59 -6.91
C GLU A 238 30.39 -0.81 -6.81
N GLU A 239 31.69 -0.85 -7.03
CA GLU A 239 32.48 -2.09 -7.10
C GLU A 239 32.45 -2.90 -5.79
N GLY A 240 32.46 -4.22 -5.92
CA GLY A 240 32.62 -5.16 -4.80
C GLY A 240 31.48 -5.19 -3.78
N CYS A 241 30.35 -4.56 -4.08
CA CYS A 241 29.18 -4.61 -3.20
C CYS A 241 28.59 -6.01 -3.13
N VAL A 242 28.01 -6.34 -1.95
CA VAL A 242 27.25 -7.57 -1.71
C VAL A 242 25.86 -7.17 -1.19
N ILE A 243 24.82 -7.40 -1.99
CA ILE A 243 23.44 -7.01 -1.68
C ILE A 243 22.56 -8.26 -1.66
N ILE A 244 21.93 -8.54 -0.52
CA ILE A 244 21.16 -9.75 -0.28
C ILE A 244 19.81 -9.37 0.35
N ASP A 245 18.70 -9.93 -0.17
CA ASP A 245 17.34 -9.75 0.36
C ASP A 245 16.99 -8.27 0.62
N SER A 246 17.49 -7.36 -0.20
CA SER A 246 17.44 -5.92 0.04
C SER A 246 16.79 -5.15 -1.09
N VAL A 247 16.29 -3.96 -0.78
CA VAL A 247 15.70 -3.06 -1.76
C VAL A 247 16.46 -1.73 -1.74
N VAL A 248 17.13 -1.44 -2.85
CA VAL A 248 17.76 -0.17 -3.16
C VAL A 248 16.78 0.64 -4.01
N LEU A 249 16.21 1.70 -3.47
CA LEU A 249 15.18 2.50 -4.13
C LEU A 249 15.75 3.42 -5.23
N PRO A 250 14.89 3.99 -6.09
CA PRO A 250 15.33 4.84 -7.18
C PRO A 250 16.26 5.97 -6.74
N GLY A 251 17.37 6.18 -7.49
CA GLY A 251 18.34 7.23 -7.24
C GLY A 251 19.27 7.02 -6.05
N ALA A 252 19.13 5.94 -5.28
CA ALA A 252 20.01 5.64 -4.15
C ALA A 252 21.44 5.34 -4.61
N HIS A 253 22.45 5.64 -3.76
CA HIS A 253 23.86 5.44 -4.06
C HIS A 253 24.52 4.52 -3.04
N ILE A 254 25.06 3.41 -3.49
CA ILE A 254 25.74 2.40 -2.69
C ILE A 254 27.23 2.44 -3.03
N GLY A 255 28.06 2.96 -2.11
CA GLY A 255 29.50 3.08 -2.26
C GLY A 255 30.20 1.73 -2.33
N ALA A 256 31.48 1.77 -2.72
CA ALA A 256 32.28 0.58 -2.98
C ALA A 256 32.39 -0.37 -1.76
N ARG A 257 32.34 -1.68 -2.01
CA ARG A 257 32.50 -2.75 -1.03
C ARG A 257 31.50 -2.71 0.15
N VAL A 258 30.33 -2.11 -0.08
CA VAL A 258 29.22 -2.14 0.89
C VAL A 258 28.58 -3.51 0.95
N ARG A 259 28.21 -3.96 2.16
CA ARG A 259 27.36 -5.12 2.38
C ARG A 259 25.98 -4.69 2.87
N LEU A 260 24.94 -5.10 2.15
CA LEU A 260 23.53 -4.93 2.54
C LEU A 260 22.88 -6.29 2.71
N GLU A 261 22.12 -6.45 3.79
CA GLU A 261 21.31 -7.63 4.04
C GLU A 261 19.95 -7.23 4.64
N ARG A 262 18.86 -7.68 4.06
CA ARG A 262 17.47 -7.37 4.48
C ARG A 262 17.23 -5.89 4.80
N SER A 263 17.77 -5.02 3.95
CA SER A 263 17.75 -3.57 4.19
C SER A 263 17.02 -2.82 3.09
N LEU A 264 16.39 -1.69 3.46
CA LEU A 264 15.71 -0.76 2.57
C LEU A 264 16.51 0.54 2.50
N VAL A 265 16.96 0.93 1.30
CA VAL A 265 17.83 2.08 1.12
C VAL A 265 17.24 3.05 0.10
N MET A 266 16.97 4.28 0.54
CA MET A 266 16.52 5.40 -0.31
C MET A 266 17.63 6.44 -0.54
N GLY A 267 18.52 6.62 0.43
CA GLY A 267 19.61 7.60 0.42
C GLY A 267 20.94 7.04 -0.04
N SER A 268 22.03 7.47 0.59
CA SER A 268 23.38 7.08 0.22
C SER A 268 24.13 6.34 1.32
N ILE A 269 24.98 5.40 0.92
CA ILE A 269 25.81 4.61 1.83
C ILE A 269 27.27 4.76 1.40
N GLY A 270 28.13 5.20 2.34
CA GLY A 270 29.56 5.33 2.16
C GLY A 270 30.26 3.96 2.03
N ALA A 271 31.43 3.98 1.41
CA ALA A 271 32.19 2.76 1.11
C ALA A 271 32.47 1.92 2.36
N GLU A 272 32.56 0.60 2.19
CA GLU A 272 32.93 -0.37 3.22
C GLU A 272 31.98 -0.44 4.43
N ALA A 273 30.79 0.16 4.32
CA ALA A 273 29.76 0.03 5.34
C ALA A 273 29.05 -1.35 5.24
N SER A 274 28.54 -1.82 6.37
CA SER A 274 27.75 -3.06 6.47
C SER A 274 26.46 -2.79 7.23
N LEU A 275 25.33 -3.08 6.57
CA LEU A 275 23.98 -2.84 7.09
C LEU A 275 23.18 -4.14 7.07
N VAL A 276 22.55 -4.48 8.20
CA VAL A 276 21.67 -5.64 8.34
C VAL A 276 20.36 -5.18 8.99
N ASP A 277 19.22 -5.52 8.39
CA ASP A 277 17.89 -5.15 8.87
C ASP A 277 17.73 -3.62 9.08
N CYS A 278 18.28 -2.81 8.17
CA CYS A 278 18.31 -1.35 8.29
C CYS A 278 17.35 -0.66 7.31
N VAL A 279 16.94 0.57 7.67
CA VAL A 279 16.20 1.48 6.79
C VAL A 279 16.98 2.79 6.69
N VAL A 280 17.34 3.19 5.46
CA VAL A 280 18.04 4.44 5.17
C VAL A 280 17.12 5.37 4.39
N GLY A 281 16.75 6.51 4.98
CA GLY A 281 15.84 7.50 4.39
C GLY A 281 16.44 8.21 3.18
N ALA A 282 15.60 8.93 2.40
CA ALA A 282 15.98 9.54 1.13
C ALA A 282 17.10 10.58 1.26
N ASP A 283 17.05 11.43 2.29
CA ASP A 283 18.05 12.47 2.53
C ASP A 283 19.17 12.02 3.49
N ALA A 284 19.19 10.72 3.83
CA ALA A 284 20.15 10.17 4.76
C ALA A 284 21.46 9.75 4.07
N HIS A 285 22.54 9.93 4.80
CA HIS A 285 23.87 9.45 4.42
C HIS A 285 24.47 8.60 5.54
N VAL A 286 24.80 7.35 5.23
CA VAL A 286 25.56 6.48 6.12
C VAL A 286 27.05 6.67 5.86
N ALA A 287 27.81 7.00 6.92
CA ALA A 287 29.26 7.23 6.79
C ALA A 287 30.01 5.96 6.34
N PRO A 288 31.15 6.11 5.65
CA PRO A 288 32.01 4.98 5.31
C PRO A 288 32.42 4.16 6.56
N PHE A 289 32.63 2.86 6.38
CA PHE A 289 33.03 1.90 7.41
C PHE A 289 32.00 1.68 8.53
N SER A 290 30.79 2.25 8.42
CA SER A 290 29.73 2.06 9.40
C SER A 290 29.31 0.59 9.51
N GLN A 291 29.02 0.14 10.73
CA GLN A 291 28.46 -1.19 11.02
C GLN A 291 27.12 -1.00 11.71
N LEU A 292 26.01 -1.23 11.01
CA LEU A 292 24.67 -0.99 11.53
C LEU A 292 23.81 -2.26 11.48
N ALA A 293 23.03 -2.46 12.52
CA ALA A 293 22.02 -3.53 12.57
C ALA A 293 20.74 -3.01 13.20
N ASN A 294 19.57 -3.36 12.62
CA ASN A 294 18.25 -2.96 13.08
C ASN A 294 18.10 -1.43 13.25
N ALA A 295 18.76 -0.64 12.40
CA ALA A 295 18.83 0.80 12.53
C ALA A 295 17.94 1.52 11.50
N LYS A 296 17.40 2.68 11.90
CA LYS A 296 16.79 3.66 10.99
C LYS A 296 17.72 4.86 10.89
N VAL A 297 17.99 5.33 9.67
CA VAL A 297 18.88 6.48 9.43
C VAL A 297 18.12 7.50 8.57
N PRO A 298 17.94 8.76 9.04
CA PRO A 298 18.24 9.21 10.40
C PRO A 298 17.40 8.47 11.43
N ASP A 299 17.90 8.38 12.65
CA ASP A 299 17.15 7.82 13.76
C ASP A 299 16.00 8.77 14.12
N PRO A 300 14.74 8.34 14.00
CA PRO A 300 13.60 9.20 14.30
C PRO A 300 13.52 9.61 15.78
N GLU A 301 14.14 8.84 16.69
CA GLU A 301 14.15 9.13 18.14
C GLU A 301 15.32 10.05 18.54
N ALA A 302 16.34 10.19 17.70
CA ALA A 302 17.46 11.10 17.94
C ALA A 302 17.15 12.58 17.61
N ALA A 303 15.99 12.88 17.06
CA ALA A 303 15.57 14.20 16.61
C ALA A 303 14.67 14.95 17.63
N VAL A 304 14.66 14.53 18.92
CA VAL A 304 13.91 15.17 20.02
C VAL A 304 14.82 16.01 20.91
#